data_3dc7bff9fbbba88c8318e2220cc53b3e
#
_entry.id   3dc7bff9fbbba88c8318e2220cc53b3e
#
_cell.length_a   1.000
_cell.length_b   1.000
_cell.length_c   1.000
_cell.angle_alpha   90.00
_cell.angle_beta   90.00
_cell.angle_gamma   90.00
#
_symmetry.space_group_name_H-M   'P 1'
#
loop_
_entity.id
_entity.type
_entity.pdbx_description
1 polymer ?
#
loop_
_entity_poly.entity_id
_entity_poly.type
_entity_poly.pdbx_seq_one_letter_code
_entity_poly.pdbx_strand_id
1 'polypeptide(L)'
;AKDRPARWNEADWGSAGILPKAEETPQAAIYVFSAMTGGMKGSVASHAWIVTKQKNGQYQRYDKVGWGAPIRRNHRPPDGYWYSNAPRLVTSVKGLEAERLIPKVEAAIASYPHGEPGGYRIYPGPNSNTFVAHVLRSVPELGAVLPPDAVGRDYLPNGALYALDADGRDLHLSLGGLAGLSLGARSGLEVNLLGLVAGLDFHRPALKLPGFGAIGWPD
;
A
#
# COMPACT_ATOMS: atom_id res chain seq x y z
N ALA A 1 -18.89 -0.73 -16.39
CA ALA A 1 -17.53 -1.11 -16.00
C ALA A 1 -16.64 -0.81 -17.19
N LYS A 2 -15.67 0.12 -17.05
CA LYS A 2 -14.62 0.27 -18.07
C LYS A 2 -13.92 -1.07 -18.18
N ASP A 3 -13.69 -1.51 -19.41
CA ASP A 3 -12.99 -2.75 -19.70
C ASP A 3 -11.66 -2.73 -18.95
N ARG A 4 -11.50 -3.66 -18.00
CA ARG A 4 -10.27 -3.80 -17.24
C ARG A 4 -9.27 -4.53 -18.12
N PRO A 5 -8.24 -3.87 -18.68
CA PRO A 5 -7.30 -4.53 -19.57
C PRO A 5 -6.59 -5.66 -18.81
N ALA A 6 -6.60 -6.85 -19.41
CA ALA A 6 -5.91 -8.01 -18.86
C ALA A 6 -4.41 -7.96 -19.17
N ARG A 7 -4.06 -7.33 -20.30
CA ARG A 7 -2.70 -7.24 -20.79
C ARG A 7 -2.10 -5.87 -20.47
N TRP A 8 -0.83 -5.87 -20.05
CA TRP A 8 -0.13 -4.67 -19.67
C TRP A 8 0.05 -3.64 -20.81
N ASN A 9 0.13 -4.11 -22.06
CA ASN A 9 0.31 -3.28 -23.26
C ASN A 9 -1.00 -2.64 -23.75
N GLU A 10 -2.15 -3.05 -23.22
CA GLU A 10 -3.45 -2.46 -23.52
C GLU A 10 -3.89 -1.45 -22.46
N ALA A 11 -3.12 -1.35 -21.36
CA ALA A 11 -3.45 -0.53 -20.22
C ALA A 11 -2.85 0.88 -20.33
N ASP A 12 -3.59 1.86 -19.80
CA ASP A 12 -3.07 3.18 -19.51
C ASP A 12 -2.22 3.14 -18.24
N TRP A 13 -1.04 3.73 -18.30
CA TRP A 13 -0.05 3.84 -17.23
C TRP A 13 0.37 5.30 -17.00
N GLY A 14 -0.28 6.24 -17.66
CA GLY A 14 -0.01 7.68 -17.54
C GLY A 14 -0.35 8.23 -16.17
N SER A 15 -0.04 9.51 -15.95
CA SER A 15 -0.47 10.22 -14.73
C SER A 15 -1.99 10.36 -14.71
N ALA A 16 -2.59 10.19 -13.55
CA ALA A 16 -4.01 10.44 -13.32
C ALA A 16 -4.32 11.91 -12.97
N GLY A 17 -3.29 12.77 -12.90
CA GLY A 17 -3.43 14.19 -12.59
C GLY A 17 -3.89 14.47 -11.14
N ILE A 18 -3.62 13.56 -10.21
CA ILE A 18 -4.02 13.70 -8.79
C ILE A 18 -3.01 14.56 -8.05
N LEU A 19 -1.73 14.39 -8.34
CA LEU A 19 -0.67 15.16 -7.70
C LEU A 19 -0.37 16.42 -8.51
N PRO A 20 -0.17 17.58 -7.84
CA PRO A 20 0.31 18.79 -8.49
C PRO A 20 1.74 18.55 -9.01
N LYS A 21 2.20 19.40 -9.93
CA LYS A 21 3.59 19.35 -10.37
C LYS A 21 4.54 19.61 -9.20
N ALA A 22 5.67 18.92 -9.20
CA ALA A 22 6.64 19.00 -8.10
C ALA A 22 7.16 20.43 -7.89
N GLU A 23 7.32 21.18 -8.99
CA GLU A 23 7.80 22.57 -9.00
C GLU A 23 6.79 23.55 -8.38
N GLU A 24 5.50 23.21 -8.42
CA GLU A 24 4.40 24.06 -7.90
C GLU A 24 4.19 23.85 -6.38
N THR A 25 4.82 22.81 -5.80
CA THR A 25 4.67 22.47 -4.38
C THR A 25 6.02 22.30 -3.71
N PRO A 26 6.58 23.35 -3.11
CA PRO A 26 7.92 23.28 -2.51
C PRO A 26 8.00 22.38 -1.28
N GLN A 27 6.89 22.15 -0.58
CA GLN A 27 6.88 21.35 0.65
C GLN A 27 7.19 19.86 0.41
N ALA A 28 7.80 19.22 1.40
CA ALA A 28 7.97 17.76 1.42
C ALA A 28 6.62 17.06 1.52
N ALA A 29 6.54 15.84 0.97
CA ALA A 29 5.31 15.07 1.02
C ALA A 29 5.60 13.55 0.97
N ILE A 30 4.72 12.79 1.58
CA ILE A 30 4.63 11.33 1.47
C ILE A 30 3.20 11.00 1.07
N TYR A 31 3.04 10.11 0.10
CA TYR A 31 1.74 9.59 -0.30
C TYR A 31 1.81 8.07 -0.38
N VAL A 32 0.75 7.42 0.03
CA VAL A 32 0.51 6.00 -0.22
C VAL A 32 -0.71 5.89 -1.10
N PHE A 33 -0.56 5.21 -2.22
CA PHE A 33 -1.63 4.98 -3.18
C PHE A 33 -1.96 3.50 -3.30
N SER A 34 -3.18 3.22 -3.72
CA SER A 34 -3.66 1.89 -4.10
C SER A 34 -4.56 2.00 -5.32
N ALA A 35 -4.44 1.08 -6.26
CA ALA A 35 -5.33 1.00 -7.43
C ALA A 35 -5.67 -0.45 -7.73
N MET A 36 -6.89 -0.70 -8.22
CA MET A 36 -7.30 -2.04 -8.63
C MET A 36 -6.37 -2.56 -9.72
N THR A 37 -6.05 -3.86 -9.69
CA THR A 37 -5.17 -4.47 -10.70
C THR A 37 -5.94 -4.86 -11.98
N GLY A 38 -5.24 -5.39 -12.98
CA GLY A 38 -5.84 -5.76 -14.26
C GLY A 38 -6.58 -7.09 -14.25
N GLY A 39 -7.45 -7.29 -15.26
CA GLY A 39 -8.20 -8.50 -15.50
C GLY A 39 -9.15 -8.90 -14.38
N MET A 40 -9.49 -10.17 -14.29
CA MET A 40 -10.39 -10.69 -13.25
C MET A 40 -9.89 -10.49 -11.82
N LYS A 41 -8.57 -10.50 -11.60
CA LYS A 41 -7.96 -10.21 -10.28
C LYS A 41 -8.33 -8.83 -9.76
N GLY A 42 -8.45 -7.86 -10.65
CA GLY A 42 -8.87 -6.49 -10.31
C GLY A 42 -10.31 -6.35 -9.84
N SER A 43 -11.07 -7.44 -9.75
CA SER A 43 -12.39 -7.40 -9.12
C SER A 43 -12.30 -7.36 -7.60
N VAL A 44 -11.22 -7.89 -7.02
CA VAL A 44 -11.06 -8.08 -5.57
C VAL A 44 -9.67 -7.70 -5.06
N ALA A 45 -8.72 -7.37 -5.93
CA ALA A 45 -7.33 -7.11 -5.56
C ALA A 45 -6.80 -5.80 -6.12
N SER A 46 -6.06 -5.08 -5.30
CA SER A 46 -5.36 -3.85 -5.65
C SER A 46 -3.84 -4.02 -5.59
N HIS A 47 -3.14 -3.05 -6.17
CA HIS A 47 -1.70 -2.84 -6.09
C HIS A 47 -1.43 -1.54 -5.35
N ALA A 48 -0.56 -1.56 -4.35
CA ALA A 48 -0.18 -0.38 -3.61
C ALA A 48 1.27 0.03 -3.89
N TRP A 49 1.55 1.34 -3.74
CA TRP A 49 2.88 1.93 -3.87
C TRP A 49 3.05 3.13 -2.96
N ILE A 50 4.31 3.55 -2.78
CA ILE A 50 4.69 4.69 -1.96
C ILE A 50 5.30 5.77 -2.85
N VAL A 51 5.01 7.02 -2.53
CA VAL A 51 5.62 8.19 -3.16
C VAL A 51 6.18 9.09 -2.07
N THR A 52 7.44 9.48 -2.19
CA THR A 52 8.06 10.52 -1.36
C THR A 52 8.45 11.71 -2.21
N LYS A 53 8.50 12.87 -1.60
CA LYS A 53 9.00 14.10 -2.20
C LYS A 53 9.70 14.92 -1.12
N GLN A 54 11.00 15.11 -1.27
CA GLN A 54 11.75 16.02 -0.41
C GLN A 54 11.32 17.48 -0.68
N LYS A 55 11.58 18.37 0.28
CA LYS A 55 11.40 19.80 0.11
C LYS A 55 12.16 20.27 -1.14
N ASN A 56 11.50 21.01 -2.01
CA ASN A 56 12.00 21.47 -3.31
C ASN A 56 12.49 20.34 -4.24
N GLY A 57 12.19 19.06 -3.94
CA GLY A 57 12.62 17.91 -4.72
C GLY A 57 11.55 17.41 -5.68
N GLN A 58 11.92 16.40 -6.48
CA GLN A 58 11.02 15.68 -7.37
C GLN A 58 10.35 14.51 -6.63
N TYR A 59 9.20 14.05 -7.13
CA TYR A 59 8.55 12.85 -6.63
C TYR A 59 9.40 11.60 -6.87
N GLN A 60 9.43 10.73 -5.88
CA GLN A 60 10.08 9.42 -5.95
C GLN A 60 9.03 8.36 -5.66
N ARG A 61 8.69 7.55 -6.66
CA ARG A 61 7.75 6.45 -6.55
C ARG A 61 8.48 5.12 -6.35
N TYR A 62 8.02 4.32 -5.41
CA TYR A 62 8.55 2.99 -5.08
C TYR A 62 7.47 1.94 -5.24
N ASP A 63 7.71 0.97 -6.13
CA ASP A 63 6.83 -0.17 -6.41
C ASP A 63 7.57 -1.50 -6.19
N LYS A 64 6.96 -2.43 -5.49
CA LYS A 64 7.37 -3.83 -5.50
C LYS A 64 6.64 -4.56 -6.61
N VAL A 65 7.39 -5.16 -7.53
CA VAL A 65 6.85 -5.90 -8.68
C VAL A 65 7.57 -7.23 -8.86
N GLY A 66 6.99 -8.14 -9.64
CA GLY A 66 7.53 -9.48 -9.87
C GLY A 66 8.53 -9.59 -11.03
N TRP A 67 8.93 -8.46 -11.65
CA TRP A 67 9.87 -8.45 -12.78
C TRP A 67 10.82 -7.26 -12.71
N GLY A 68 12.02 -7.44 -13.24
CA GLY A 68 13.10 -6.45 -13.20
C GLY A 68 13.64 -6.25 -11.79
N ALA A 69 14.04 -5.01 -11.45
CA ALA A 69 14.50 -4.70 -10.09
C ALA A 69 13.38 -4.99 -9.08
N PRO A 70 13.68 -5.66 -7.95
CA PRO A 70 12.67 -6.08 -6.99
C PRO A 70 11.82 -4.94 -6.44
N ILE A 71 12.45 -3.81 -6.11
CA ILE A 71 11.79 -2.55 -5.79
C ILE A 71 12.17 -1.58 -6.90
N ARG A 72 11.19 -1.17 -7.67
CA ARG A 72 11.37 -0.21 -8.76
C ARG A 72 11.21 1.20 -8.27
N ARG A 73 12.07 2.08 -8.75
CA ARG A 73 12.01 3.50 -8.50
C ARG A 73 11.67 4.25 -9.79
N ASN A 74 10.64 5.08 -9.77
CA ASN A 74 10.25 6.01 -10.84
C ASN A 74 10.02 5.37 -12.22
N HIS A 75 9.62 4.11 -12.30
CA HIS A 75 9.33 3.48 -13.60
C HIS A 75 7.92 3.80 -14.11
N ARG A 76 7.11 4.48 -13.31
CA ARG A 76 5.77 4.98 -13.62
C ARG A 76 5.61 6.38 -13.01
N PRO A 77 4.69 7.22 -13.51
CA PRO A 77 4.35 8.49 -12.86
C PRO A 77 3.96 8.29 -11.39
N PRO A 78 4.22 9.25 -10.49
CA PRO A 78 3.95 9.11 -9.06
C PRO A 78 2.49 8.79 -8.74
N ASP A 79 1.55 9.36 -9.47
CA ASP A 79 0.11 9.15 -9.41
C ASP A 79 -0.44 8.38 -10.62
N GLY A 80 0.41 7.58 -11.27
CA GLY A 80 0.05 6.89 -12.51
C GLY A 80 -1.07 5.86 -12.32
N TYR A 81 -1.90 5.73 -13.35
CA TYR A 81 -2.86 4.63 -13.46
C TYR A 81 -2.17 3.28 -13.26
N TRP A 82 -2.90 2.31 -12.71
CA TRP A 82 -2.48 0.92 -12.65
C TRP A 82 -3.48 0.05 -13.43
N TYR A 83 -3.05 -0.51 -14.55
CA TYR A 83 -3.95 -1.20 -15.50
C TYR A 83 -5.20 -0.36 -15.82
N SER A 84 -5.02 0.89 -16.20
CA SER A 84 -6.09 1.88 -16.47
C SER A 84 -7.01 2.20 -15.28
N ASN A 85 -6.75 1.67 -14.08
CA ASN A 85 -7.52 2.03 -12.90
C ASN A 85 -6.88 3.24 -12.22
N ALA A 86 -7.71 4.23 -11.89
CA ALA A 86 -7.25 5.42 -11.18
C ALA A 86 -6.77 5.07 -9.77
N PRO A 87 -5.64 5.66 -9.32
CA PRO A 87 -5.19 5.46 -7.95
C PRO A 87 -6.13 6.12 -6.95
N ARG A 88 -6.27 5.46 -5.80
CA ARG A 88 -6.95 5.98 -4.60
C ARG A 88 -5.87 6.35 -3.58
N LEU A 89 -6.00 7.52 -2.99
CA LEU A 89 -5.14 7.93 -1.89
C LEU A 89 -5.48 7.12 -0.63
N VAL A 90 -4.50 6.43 -0.07
CA VAL A 90 -4.62 5.72 1.21
C VAL A 90 -4.29 6.65 2.36
N THR A 91 -3.18 7.38 2.26
CA THR A 91 -2.78 8.42 3.21
C THR A 91 -1.82 9.41 2.58
N SER A 92 -1.74 10.59 3.18
CA SER A 92 -0.72 11.59 2.84
C SER A 92 -0.24 12.33 4.08
N VAL A 93 1.05 12.63 4.11
CA VAL A 93 1.71 13.49 5.09
C VAL A 93 2.47 14.57 4.34
N LYS A 94 2.41 15.82 4.80
CA LYS A 94 3.03 16.97 4.11
C LYS A 94 3.80 17.87 5.06
N GLY A 95 4.66 18.72 4.49
CA GLY A 95 5.41 19.75 5.23
C GLY A 95 6.45 19.16 6.17
N LEU A 96 6.65 19.81 7.32
CA LEU A 96 7.68 19.44 8.30
C LEU A 96 7.56 17.99 8.79
N GLU A 97 6.35 17.49 8.94
CA GLU A 97 6.14 16.11 9.35
C GLU A 97 6.62 15.13 8.26
N ALA A 98 6.37 15.43 7.00
CA ALA A 98 6.92 14.64 5.90
C ALA A 98 8.45 14.70 5.87
N GLU A 99 9.06 15.86 6.08
CA GLU A 99 10.53 16.00 6.17
C GLU A 99 11.11 15.08 7.26
N ARG A 100 10.44 14.99 8.40
CA ARG A 100 10.83 14.12 9.52
C ARG A 100 10.65 12.64 9.22
N LEU A 101 9.60 12.27 8.47
CA LEU A 101 9.23 10.88 8.24
C LEU A 101 9.89 10.26 6.99
N ILE A 102 10.25 11.04 5.98
CA ILE A 102 10.88 10.51 4.75
C ILE A 102 12.10 9.64 5.05
N PRO A 103 13.06 10.03 5.91
CA PRO A 103 14.20 9.16 6.23
C PRO A 103 13.77 7.82 6.85
N LYS A 104 12.71 7.80 7.67
CA LYS A 104 12.18 6.56 8.26
C LYS A 104 11.53 5.67 7.19
N VAL A 105 10.78 6.27 6.27
CA VAL A 105 10.17 5.56 5.13
C VAL A 105 11.24 4.95 4.24
N GLU A 106 12.29 5.70 3.89
CA GLU A 106 13.40 5.22 3.08
C GLU A 106 14.18 4.09 3.79
N ALA A 107 14.39 4.19 5.10
CA ALA A 107 14.98 3.12 5.89
C ALA A 107 14.09 1.85 5.92
N ALA A 108 12.78 2.00 6.05
CA ALA A 108 11.83 0.89 5.99
C ALA A 108 11.80 0.23 4.61
N ILE A 109 11.89 1.01 3.53
CA ILE A 109 12.03 0.50 2.15
C ILE A 109 13.33 -0.30 2.00
N ALA A 110 14.44 0.23 2.48
CA ALA A 110 15.75 -0.40 2.38
C ALA A 110 15.85 -1.70 3.20
N SER A 111 15.16 -1.78 4.33
CA SER A 111 15.14 -2.96 5.23
C SER A 111 14.08 -3.99 4.87
N TYR A 112 13.34 -3.82 3.75
CA TYR A 112 12.30 -4.76 3.38
C TYR A 112 12.86 -6.17 3.10
N PRO A 113 12.46 -7.21 3.86
CA PRO A 113 13.13 -8.51 3.85
C PRO A 113 12.98 -9.31 2.55
N HIS A 114 12.03 -8.92 1.68
CA HIS A 114 11.82 -9.54 0.37
C HIS A 114 12.23 -8.60 -0.78
N GLY A 115 13.20 -7.72 -0.53
CA GLY A 115 13.74 -6.77 -1.50
C GLY A 115 14.62 -7.39 -2.59
N GLU A 116 14.95 -8.68 -2.51
CA GLU A 116 15.82 -9.38 -3.43
C GLU A 116 15.06 -9.95 -4.66
N PRO A 117 15.78 -10.24 -5.77
CA PRO A 117 15.22 -10.93 -6.92
C PRO A 117 14.58 -12.28 -6.53
N GLY A 118 13.42 -12.60 -7.11
CA GLY A 118 12.67 -13.82 -6.79
C GLY A 118 11.81 -13.75 -5.53
N GLY A 119 11.96 -12.71 -4.71
CA GLY A 119 11.15 -12.49 -3.51
C GLY A 119 9.75 -11.93 -3.80
N TYR A 120 9.06 -12.38 -4.86
CA TYR A 120 7.72 -11.93 -5.21
C TYR A 120 6.79 -13.09 -5.51
N ARG A 121 5.68 -13.16 -4.79
CA ARG A 121 4.57 -14.09 -5.04
C ARG A 121 3.29 -13.29 -5.10
N ILE A 122 2.56 -13.40 -6.22
CA ILE A 122 1.28 -12.69 -6.39
C ILE A 122 0.33 -13.00 -5.23
N TYR A 123 0.25 -14.28 -4.82
CA TYR A 123 -0.62 -14.77 -3.76
C TYR A 123 0.05 -15.93 -2.99
N PRO A 124 -0.08 -16.00 -1.70
CA PRO A 124 -0.66 -15.03 -0.75
C PRO A 124 0.25 -13.83 -0.45
N GLY A 125 1.42 -13.78 -1.00
CA GLY A 125 2.50 -12.85 -0.81
C GLY A 125 3.84 -13.58 -0.64
N PRO A 126 4.96 -12.87 -0.51
CA PRO A 126 5.09 -11.41 -0.47
C PRO A 126 4.91 -10.75 -1.84
N ASN A 127 4.15 -9.66 -1.89
CA ASN A 127 3.85 -8.88 -3.09
C ASN A 127 3.95 -7.36 -2.85
N SER A 128 3.37 -6.53 -3.74
CA SER A 128 3.37 -5.07 -3.59
C SER A 128 2.68 -4.60 -2.31
N ASN A 129 1.58 -5.23 -1.94
CA ASN A 129 0.83 -4.86 -0.74
C ASN A 129 1.57 -5.29 0.53
N THR A 130 2.26 -6.43 0.50
CA THR A 130 3.18 -6.85 1.58
C THR A 130 4.27 -5.81 1.81
N PHE A 131 4.85 -5.28 0.73
CA PHE A 131 5.89 -4.26 0.78
C PHE A 131 5.38 -2.96 1.43
N VAL A 132 4.26 -2.43 0.94
CA VAL A 132 3.70 -1.19 1.48
C VAL A 132 3.22 -1.39 2.93
N ALA A 133 2.60 -2.53 3.24
CA ALA A 133 2.21 -2.85 4.62
C ALA A 133 3.40 -2.95 5.58
N HIS A 134 4.56 -3.47 5.12
CA HIS A 134 5.79 -3.44 5.91
C HIS A 134 6.21 -2.01 6.24
N VAL A 135 6.20 -1.10 5.27
CA VAL A 135 6.58 0.30 5.51
C VAL A 135 5.59 0.99 6.46
N LEU A 136 4.28 0.76 6.29
CA LEU A 136 3.27 1.34 7.19
C LEU A 136 3.42 0.84 8.64
N ARG A 137 3.72 -0.45 8.85
CA ARG A 137 4.01 -1.01 10.18
C ARG A 137 5.30 -0.48 10.78
N SER A 138 6.31 -0.23 9.95
CA SER A 138 7.60 0.32 10.39
C SER A 138 7.55 1.81 10.69
N VAL A 139 6.63 2.54 10.06
CA VAL A 139 6.45 4.00 10.22
C VAL A 139 4.96 4.28 10.52
N PRO A 140 4.48 3.88 11.71
CA PRO A 140 3.08 3.99 12.08
C PRO A 140 2.56 5.43 12.17
N GLU A 141 3.46 6.41 12.24
CA GLU A 141 3.12 7.84 12.17
C GLU A 141 2.47 8.24 10.83
N LEU A 142 2.58 7.42 9.79
CA LEU A 142 1.83 7.60 8.54
C LEU A 142 0.31 7.45 8.73
N GLY A 143 -0.12 6.90 9.87
CA GLY A 143 -1.51 6.93 10.34
C GLY A 143 -2.49 6.10 9.51
N ALA A 144 -2.03 5.08 8.78
CA ALA A 144 -2.89 4.30 7.89
C ALA A 144 -2.58 2.81 7.88
N VAL A 145 -3.57 2.03 7.48
CA VAL A 145 -3.46 0.65 7.05
C VAL A 145 -3.93 0.53 5.60
N LEU A 146 -3.45 -0.47 4.88
CA LEU A 146 -3.92 -0.71 3.51
C LEU A 146 -5.39 -1.14 3.49
N PRO A 147 -6.13 -0.82 2.40
CA PRO A 147 -7.53 -1.19 2.28
C PRO A 147 -7.75 -2.71 2.22
N PRO A 148 -8.98 -3.19 2.49
CA PRO A 148 -9.33 -4.62 2.49
C PRO A 148 -9.06 -5.36 1.18
N ASP A 149 -9.03 -4.65 0.05
CA ASP A 149 -8.70 -5.21 -1.27
C ASP A 149 -7.19 -5.29 -1.56
N ALA A 150 -6.34 -4.89 -0.62
CA ALA A 150 -4.88 -5.01 -0.75
C ALA A 150 -4.40 -6.43 -0.41
N VAL A 151 -4.76 -7.40 -1.22
CA VAL A 151 -4.42 -8.82 -1.04
C VAL A 151 -2.90 -9.00 -0.86
N GLY A 152 -2.48 -9.69 0.18
CA GLY A 152 -1.09 -9.92 0.55
C GLY A 152 -0.53 -8.93 1.60
N ARG A 153 -1.31 -7.93 2.02
CA ARG A 153 -0.90 -6.99 3.08
C ARG A 153 -0.68 -7.70 4.43
N ASP A 154 -1.37 -8.83 4.65
CA ASP A 154 -1.32 -9.62 5.88
C ASP A 154 -0.22 -10.69 5.86
N TYR A 155 0.56 -10.80 4.78
CA TYR A 155 1.76 -11.62 4.77
C TYR A 155 2.85 -10.91 5.59
N LEU A 156 3.24 -11.52 6.72
CA LEU A 156 4.24 -10.94 7.61
C LEU A 156 5.67 -11.21 7.14
N PRO A 157 6.64 -10.36 7.50
CA PRO A 157 8.05 -10.54 7.14
C PRO A 157 8.57 -11.94 7.46
N ASN A 158 9.26 -12.56 6.50
CA ASN A 158 9.83 -13.91 6.63
C ASN A 158 8.82 -15.00 7.02
N GLY A 159 7.51 -14.78 6.80
CA GLY A 159 6.47 -15.73 7.19
C GLY A 159 6.23 -15.80 8.69
N ALA A 160 6.58 -14.78 9.45
CA ALA A 160 6.34 -14.70 10.87
C ALA A 160 4.85 -14.91 11.20
N LEU A 161 4.58 -15.55 12.36
CA LEU A 161 3.21 -15.81 12.80
C LEU A 161 2.57 -14.59 13.46
N TYR A 162 3.38 -13.65 13.94
CA TYR A 162 2.90 -12.42 14.53
C TYR A 162 3.87 -11.26 14.27
N ALA A 163 3.36 -10.05 14.32
CA ALA A 163 4.12 -8.81 14.31
C ALA A 163 3.39 -7.73 15.12
N LEU A 164 4.16 -6.81 15.68
CA LEU A 164 3.68 -5.56 16.23
C LEU A 164 4.13 -4.42 15.32
N ASP A 165 3.32 -3.39 15.20
CA ASP A 165 3.76 -2.14 14.60
C ASP A 165 4.88 -1.53 15.46
N ALA A 166 5.71 -0.69 14.87
CA ALA A 166 6.88 -0.13 15.55
C ALA A 166 6.55 0.66 16.83
N ASP A 167 5.32 1.17 16.96
CA ASP A 167 4.83 1.85 18.18
C ASP A 167 4.06 0.92 19.14
N GLY A 168 3.94 -0.38 18.81
CA GLY A 168 3.28 -1.40 19.62
C GLY A 168 1.76 -1.29 19.72
N ARG A 169 1.11 -0.43 18.91
CA ARG A 169 -0.34 -0.18 19.01
C ARG A 169 -1.21 -1.08 18.16
N ASP A 170 -0.62 -1.82 17.23
CA ASP A 170 -1.32 -2.75 16.36
C ASP A 170 -0.61 -4.10 16.38
N LEU A 171 -1.36 -5.16 16.68
CA LEU A 171 -0.93 -6.55 16.67
C LEU A 171 -1.48 -7.23 15.42
N HIS A 172 -0.62 -7.95 14.73
CA HIS A 172 -0.97 -8.74 13.55
C HIS A 172 -0.61 -10.19 13.78
N LEU A 173 -1.57 -11.09 13.60
CA LEU A 173 -1.38 -12.53 13.55
C LEU A 173 -1.59 -13.00 12.12
N SER A 174 -0.72 -13.89 11.61
CA SER A 174 -0.82 -14.35 10.23
C SER A 174 -0.32 -15.77 10.06
N LEU A 175 -1.08 -16.58 9.36
CA LEU A 175 -0.67 -17.89 8.86
C LEU A 175 -0.29 -17.74 7.38
N GLY A 176 0.91 -17.17 7.13
CA GLY A 176 1.45 -16.97 5.80
C GLY A 176 0.58 -16.10 4.87
N GLY A 177 -0.21 -15.17 5.41
CA GLY A 177 -1.13 -14.34 4.64
C GLY A 177 -2.44 -15.03 4.19
N LEU A 178 -2.62 -16.32 4.51
CA LEU A 178 -3.83 -17.08 4.14
C LEU A 178 -4.96 -16.92 5.17
N ALA A 179 -4.61 -16.82 6.44
CA ALA A 179 -5.53 -16.51 7.52
C ALA A 179 -4.84 -15.60 8.52
N GLY A 180 -5.58 -14.73 9.18
CA GLY A 180 -4.99 -13.81 10.14
C GLY A 180 -6.01 -12.98 10.89
N LEU A 181 -5.50 -12.29 11.91
CA LEU A 181 -6.23 -11.37 12.76
C LEU A 181 -5.36 -10.14 12.98
N SER A 182 -5.93 -8.96 12.81
CA SER A 182 -5.29 -7.70 13.22
C SER A 182 -6.16 -6.99 14.24
N LEU A 183 -5.53 -6.48 15.29
CA LEU A 183 -6.19 -5.73 16.35
C LEU A 183 -5.32 -4.55 16.75
N GLY A 184 -5.87 -3.36 16.72
CA GLY A 184 -5.12 -2.18 17.12
C GLY A 184 -5.80 -0.85 16.85
N ALA A 185 -5.06 0.20 17.13
CA ALA A 185 -5.57 1.58 17.04
C ALA A 185 -5.84 2.01 15.59
N ARG A 186 -5.06 1.52 14.63
CA ARG A 186 -5.21 1.81 13.18
C ARG A 186 -5.96 0.72 12.44
N SER A 187 -5.67 -0.53 12.79
CA SER A 187 -6.32 -1.69 12.17
C SER A 187 -7.77 -1.84 12.59
N GLY A 188 -8.14 -1.37 13.79
CA GLY A 188 -9.40 -1.75 14.40
C GLY A 188 -9.39 -3.26 14.71
N LEU A 189 -10.45 -3.95 14.35
CA LEU A 189 -10.51 -5.42 14.36
C LEU A 189 -10.66 -5.91 12.92
N GLU A 190 -9.72 -6.71 12.45
CA GLU A 190 -9.75 -7.28 11.10
C GLU A 190 -9.51 -8.79 11.14
N VAL A 191 -10.27 -9.52 10.35
CA VAL A 191 -10.07 -10.95 10.08
C VAL A 191 -9.72 -11.10 8.61
N ASN A 192 -8.61 -11.74 8.34
CA ASN A 192 -8.19 -12.14 6.98
C ASN A 192 -8.48 -13.62 6.78
N LEU A 193 -9.14 -13.95 5.68
CA LEU A 193 -9.28 -15.31 5.18
C LEU A 193 -9.03 -15.33 3.67
N LEU A 194 -8.02 -16.09 3.23
CA LEU A 194 -7.60 -16.22 1.83
C LEU A 194 -7.32 -14.87 1.15
N GLY A 195 -6.75 -13.90 1.90
CA GLY A 195 -6.44 -12.57 1.41
C GLY A 195 -7.63 -11.61 1.35
N LEU A 196 -8.83 -12.08 1.75
CA LEU A 196 -10.03 -11.26 1.87
C LEU A 196 -10.16 -10.79 3.31
N VAL A 197 -10.28 -9.48 3.51
CA VAL A 197 -10.33 -8.86 4.83
C VAL A 197 -11.73 -8.35 5.12
N ALA A 198 -12.26 -8.76 6.26
CA ALA A 198 -13.46 -8.20 6.88
C ALA A 198 -13.09 -7.61 8.24
N GLY A 199 -13.76 -6.52 8.65
CA GLY A 199 -13.42 -5.92 9.94
C GLY A 199 -14.21 -4.69 10.30
N LEU A 200 -13.88 -4.14 11.46
CA LEU A 200 -14.42 -2.91 12.00
C LEU A 200 -13.29 -1.93 12.26
N ASP A 201 -13.43 -0.72 11.76
CA ASP A 201 -12.57 0.39 12.12
C ASP A 201 -13.21 1.14 13.28
N PHE A 202 -12.45 1.26 14.40
CA PHE A 202 -12.96 1.94 15.59
C PHE A 202 -12.56 3.43 15.63
N HIS A 203 -11.50 3.78 14.91
CA HIS A 203 -11.02 5.16 14.87
C HIS A 203 -11.85 6.02 13.92
N ARG A 204 -12.21 5.44 12.78
CA ARG A 204 -13.17 6.00 11.82
C ARG A 204 -14.28 4.97 11.64
N PRO A 205 -15.40 5.09 12.39
CA PRO A 205 -16.39 4.03 12.40
C PRO A 205 -16.78 3.56 11.00
N ALA A 206 -16.26 2.40 10.60
CA ALA A 206 -16.47 1.85 9.28
C ALA A 206 -16.47 0.31 9.32
N LEU A 207 -17.29 -0.27 8.44
CA LEU A 207 -17.30 -1.70 8.16
C LEU A 207 -16.36 -1.98 6.98
N LYS A 208 -15.35 -2.79 7.19
CA LYS A 208 -14.42 -3.25 6.15
C LYS A 208 -15.00 -4.49 5.48
N LEU A 209 -15.23 -4.40 4.16
CA LEU A 209 -15.84 -5.47 3.38
C LEU A 209 -14.85 -6.07 2.39
N PRO A 210 -14.76 -7.42 2.32
CA PRO A 210 -13.87 -8.12 1.41
C PRO A 210 -14.08 -7.69 -0.04
N GLY A 211 -13.03 -7.23 -0.73
CA GLY A 211 -13.09 -6.83 -2.14
C GLY A 211 -13.80 -5.51 -2.45
N PHE A 212 -14.53 -4.92 -1.49
CA PHE A 212 -15.29 -3.68 -1.68
C PHE A 212 -14.67 -2.45 -1.00
N GLY A 213 -13.77 -2.66 -0.05
CA GLY A 213 -13.18 -1.58 0.72
C GLY A 213 -13.89 -1.33 2.04
N ALA A 214 -13.83 -0.09 2.55
CA ALA A 214 -14.48 0.30 3.79
C ALA A 214 -15.77 1.10 3.48
N ILE A 215 -16.83 0.78 4.18
CA ILE A 215 -18.10 1.53 4.19
C ILE A 215 -18.25 2.08 5.59
N GLY A 216 -18.21 3.39 5.74
CA GLY A 216 -18.27 4.05 7.03
C GLY A 216 -19.05 5.35 7.01
N TRP A 217 -19.07 5.99 8.15
CA TRP A 217 -19.63 7.33 8.28
C TRP A 217 -18.85 8.29 7.38
N PRO A 218 -19.49 9.10 6.53
CA PRO A 218 -18.80 10.12 5.75
C PRO A 218 -18.09 11.11 6.69
N ASP A 219 -16.89 11.56 6.26
CA ASP A 219 -16.14 12.64 6.91
C ASP A 219 -16.92 13.96 6.85
#